data_67033d429e50202d565e3e8030e5dee2
#
_entry.id   67033d429e50202d565e3e8030e5dee2
#
_cell.length_a   1.000
_cell.length_b   1.000
_cell.length_c   1.000
_cell.angle_alpha   90.00
_cell.angle_beta   90.00
_cell.angle_gamma   90.00
#
_symmetry.space_group_name_H-M   'P 1'
#
loop_
_entity.id
_entity.type
_entity.pdbx_description
1 polymer ?
#
loop_
_entity_poly.entity_id
_entity_poly.type
_entity_poly.pdbx_seq_one_letter_code
_entity_poly.pdbx_strand_id
1 'polypeptide(L)'
;LSRGLGDVYKRQIENMTGLHRLDEILPLADVVVIARGDLGNAMPLWELPRAQTLIARKCRAAKRPFMVSTQMLHSMHHAAVPTRAEVTDVYQAARSGADYLLLTGETAVGEYPVEAMTYFAKIAANGWADAE
;
A
#
# COMPACT_ATOMS: atom_id res chain seq x y z
N LEU A 1 9.79 3.97 -22.23
CA LEU A 1 10.59 3.72 -21.03
C LEU A 1 11.84 2.93 -21.42
N SER A 2 12.99 3.47 -21.12
CA SER A 2 14.21 2.70 -21.26
C SER A 2 14.27 1.64 -20.17
N ARG A 3 14.80 0.48 -20.50
CA ARG A 3 15.04 -0.57 -19.55
C ARG A 3 16.55 -0.84 -19.50
N GLY A 4 17.22 -0.23 -18.53
CA GLY A 4 18.62 -0.45 -18.30
C GLY A 4 18.87 -1.48 -17.21
N LEU A 5 20.13 -1.81 -16.97
CA LEU A 5 20.53 -2.64 -15.85
C LEU A 5 20.19 -1.92 -14.55
N GLY A 6 19.49 -2.59 -13.66
CA GLY A 6 19.09 -2.02 -12.37
C GLY A 6 17.79 -1.25 -12.37
N ASP A 7 17.11 -1.09 -13.52
CA ASP A 7 15.80 -0.45 -13.53
C ASP A 7 14.78 -1.33 -12.82
N VAL A 8 13.94 -0.68 -11.97
CA VAL A 8 12.87 -1.34 -11.25
C VAL A 8 11.54 -0.96 -11.89
N TYR A 9 10.74 -1.96 -12.24
CA TYR A 9 9.43 -1.75 -12.83
C TYR A 9 8.34 -1.91 -11.78
N LYS A 10 7.76 -0.78 -11.38
CA LYS A 10 6.58 -0.73 -10.52
C LYS A 10 5.34 -0.81 -11.39
N ARG A 11 4.38 -1.63 -10.96
CA ARG A 11 3.08 -1.73 -11.62
C ARG A 11 2.00 -1.39 -10.61
N GLN A 12 1.23 -0.35 -10.93
CA GLN A 12 0.16 0.12 -10.06
C GLN A 12 -1.16 -0.56 -10.42
N ILE A 13 -1.83 -1.10 -9.43
CA ILE A 13 -3.19 -1.62 -9.58
C ILE A 13 -4.14 -0.54 -9.09
N GLU A 14 -4.77 0.15 -10.02
CA GLU A 14 -5.58 1.35 -9.77
C GLU A 14 -7.03 1.21 -10.18
N ASN A 15 -7.37 0.16 -10.94
CA ASN A 15 -8.70 -0.01 -11.48
C ASN A 15 -9.05 -1.49 -11.65
N MET A 16 -10.28 -1.77 -12.08
CA MET A 16 -10.76 -3.13 -12.24
C MET A 16 -10.01 -3.88 -13.34
N THR A 17 -9.60 -3.21 -14.40
CA THR A 17 -8.83 -3.85 -15.48
C THR A 17 -7.50 -4.38 -14.96
N GLY A 18 -6.76 -3.58 -14.19
CA GLY A 18 -5.51 -4.02 -13.57
C GLY A 18 -5.73 -5.19 -12.61
N LEU A 19 -6.81 -5.13 -11.82
CA LEU A 19 -7.14 -6.19 -10.88
C LEU A 19 -7.48 -7.50 -11.61
N HIS A 20 -8.28 -7.44 -12.66
CA HIS A 20 -8.67 -8.62 -13.43
C HIS A 20 -7.50 -9.25 -14.19
N ARG A 21 -6.50 -8.45 -14.57
CA ARG A 21 -5.33 -8.89 -15.31
C ARG A 21 -4.09 -9.06 -14.44
N LEU A 22 -4.29 -9.18 -13.13
CA LEU A 22 -3.18 -9.26 -12.18
C LEU A 22 -2.24 -10.42 -12.49
N ASP A 23 -2.76 -11.59 -12.85
CA ASP A 23 -1.95 -12.76 -13.17
C ASP A 23 -1.02 -12.54 -14.37
N GLU A 24 -1.42 -11.66 -15.30
CA GLU A 24 -0.60 -11.30 -16.45
C GLU A 24 0.45 -10.25 -16.07
N ILE A 25 0.14 -9.41 -15.09
CA ILE A 25 1.02 -8.32 -14.64
C ILE A 25 2.14 -8.84 -13.76
N LEU A 26 1.86 -9.80 -12.88
CA LEU A 26 2.81 -10.29 -11.88
C LEU A 26 4.17 -10.69 -12.47
N PRO A 27 4.24 -11.46 -13.58
CA PRO A 27 5.53 -11.84 -14.12
C PRO A 27 6.35 -10.67 -14.68
N LEU A 28 5.69 -9.55 -14.98
CA LEU A 28 6.30 -8.39 -15.62
C LEU A 28 6.71 -7.30 -14.61
N ALA A 29 6.28 -7.44 -13.35
CA ALA A 29 6.50 -6.42 -12.34
C ALA A 29 7.65 -6.81 -11.41
N ASP A 30 8.52 -5.85 -11.10
CA ASP A 30 9.47 -6.02 -10.00
C ASP A 30 8.78 -5.72 -8.66
N VAL A 31 7.91 -4.71 -8.64
CA VAL A 31 7.09 -4.37 -7.48
C VAL A 31 5.67 -4.06 -7.94
N VAL A 32 4.70 -4.65 -7.26
CA VAL A 32 3.28 -4.33 -7.49
C VAL A 32 2.87 -3.27 -6.48
N VAL A 33 2.23 -2.19 -6.94
CA VAL A 33 1.75 -1.12 -6.07
C VAL A 33 0.23 -1.18 -6.00
N ILE A 34 -0.30 -1.35 -4.79
CA ILE A 34 -1.74 -1.27 -4.53
C ILE A 34 -2.06 0.19 -4.27
N ALA A 35 -2.56 0.88 -5.31
CA ALA A 35 -2.91 2.29 -5.25
C ALA A 35 -4.35 2.42 -4.76
N ARG A 36 -4.54 2.49 -3.45
CA ARG A 36 -5.85 2.36 -2.81
C ARG A 36 -6.81 3.52 -3.11
N GLY A 37 -6.28 4.73 -3.26
CA GLY A 37 -7.13 5.87 -3.58
C GLY A 37 -7.88 5.68 -4.89
N ASP A 38 -7.16 5.41 -5.96
CA ASP A 38 -7.75 5.20 -7.27
C ASP A 38 -8.53 3.89 -7.35
N LEU A 39 -8.01 2.82 -6.75
CA LEU A 39 -8.70 1.53 -6.73
C LEU A 39 -10.03 1.62 -5.97
N GLY A 40 -10.07 2.38 -4.87
CA GLY A 40 -11.28 2.60 -4.09
C GLY A 40 -12.34 3.40 -4.85
N ASN A 41 -11.95 4.20 -5.85
CA ASN A 41 -12.88 4.91 -6.72
C ASN A 41 -13.42 4.03 -7.85
N ALA A 42 -12.77 2.90 -8.13
CA ALA A 42 -13.11 2.00 -9.22
C ALA A 42 -14.09 0.90 -8.81
N MET A 43 -14.40 0.77 -7.53
CA MET A 43 -15.26 -0.28 -6.99
C MET A 43 -16.06 0.24 -5.80
N PRO A 44 -17.13 -0.45 -5.36
CA PRO A 44 -17.76 -0.14 -4.09
C PRO A 44 -16.72 -0.17 -2.97
N LEU A 45 -16.74 0.84 -2.11
CA LEU A 45 -15.67 1.03 -1.11
C LEU A 45 -15.54 -0.18 -0.17
N TRP A 46 -16.65 -0.86 0.14
CA TRP A 46 -16.62 -2.05 0.99
C TRP A 46 -15.91 -3.25 0.35
N GLU A 47 -15.66 -3.22 -0.95
CA GLU A 47 -14.91 -4.28 -1.64
C GLU A 47 -13.40 -4.03 -1.62
N LEU A 48 -12.96 -2.82 -1.29
CA LEU A 48 -11.53 -2.47 -1.33
C LEU A 48 -10.66 -3.38 -0.44
N PRO A 49 -11.04 -3.68 0.81
CA PRO A 49 -10.23 -4.58 1.64
C PRO A 49 -10.10 -5.99 1.06
N ARG A 50 -11.15 -6.50 0.41
CA ARG A 50 -11.10 -7.80 -0.25
C ARG A 50 -10.15 -7.78 -1.44
N ALA A 51 -10.19 -6.72 -2.25
CA ALA A 51 -9.29 -6.54 -3.37
C ALA A 51 -7.83 -6.44 -2.90
N GLN A 52 -7.57 -5.66 -1.87
CA GLN A 52 -6.24 -5.52 -1.29
C GLN A 52 -5.72 -6.88 -0.79
N THR A 53 -6.54 -7.64 -0.08
CA THR A 53 -6.18 -8.97 0.41
C THR A 53 -5.88 -9.92 -0.74
N LEU A 54 -6.68 -9.90 -1.80
CA LEU A 54 -6.47 -10.73 -2.98
C LEU A 54 -5.13 -10.42 -3.65
N ILE A 55 -4.84 -9.15 -3.87
CA ILE A 55 -3.59 -8.72 -4.49
C ILE A 55 -2.39 -9.14 -3.63
N ALA A 56 -2.46 -8.90 -2.33
CA ALA A 56 -1.39 -9.28 -1.40
C ALA A 56 -1.13 -10.79 -1.44
N ARG A 57 -2.20 -11.59 -1.42
CA ARG A 57 -2.08 -13.05 -1.47
C ARG A 57 -1.43 -13.52 -2.76
N LYS A 58 -1.85 -12.97 -3.90
CA LYS A 58 -1.29 -13.34 -5.20
C LYS A 58 0.18 -12.91 -5.34
N CYS A 59 0.54 -11.72 -4.83
CA CYS A 59 1.92 -11.27 -4.84
C CYS A 59 2.81 -12.19 -3.98
N ARG A 60 2.33 -12.58 -2.81
CA ARG A 60 3.08 -13.51 -1.94
C ARG A 60 3.24 -14.87 -2.59
N ALA A 61 2.19 -15.41 -3.21
CA ALA A 61 2.25 -16.70 -3.89
C ALA A 61 3.23 -16.67 -5.07
N ALA A 62 3.29 -15.57 -5.80
CA ALA A 62 4.20 -15.38 -6.92
C ALA A 62 5.59 -14.90 -6.50
N LYS A 63 5.81 -14.68 -5.20
CA LYS A 63 7.06 -14.14 -4.64
C LYS A 63 7.43 -12.79 -5.28
N ARG A 64 6.45 -11.93 -5.49
CA ARG A 64 6.64 -10.58 -5.98
C ARG A 64 6.46 -9.59 -4.83
N PRO A 65 7.41 -8.67 -4.63
CA PRO A 65 7.26 -7.61 -3.64
C PRO A 65 6.06 -6.73 -3.97
N PHE A 66 5.39 -6.24 -2.94
CA PHE A 66 4.30 -5.29 -3.15
C PHE A 66 4.35 -4.15 -2.14
N MET A 67 3.79 -3.03 -2.57
CA MET A 67 3.68 -1.80 -1.81
C MET A 67 2.21 -1.45 -1.65
N VAL A 68 1.83 -0.98 -0.47
CA VAL A 68 0.51 -0.40 -0.23
C VAL A 68 0.67 1.10 -0.10
N SER A 69 -0.14 1.85 -0.82
CA SER A 69 -0.05 3.31 -0.85
C SER A 69 -1.40 3.98 -0.75
N THR A 70 -1.35 5.25 -0.44
CA THR A 70 -2.41 6.24 -0.34
C THR A 70 -3.34 6.09 0.85
N GLN A 71 -3.66 7.21 1.46
CA GLN A 71 -4.61 7.36 2.57
C GLN A 71 -4.32 6.48 3.78
N MET A 72 -3.03 6.26 4.06
CA MET A 72 -2.65 5.39 5.19
C MET A 72 -2.88 6.08 6.54
N LEU A 73 -2.49 7.35 6.66
CA LEU A 73 -2.72 8.17 7.85
C LEU A 73 -3.34 9.51 7.45
N HIS A 74 -4.41 9.47 6.69
CA HIS A 74 -4.99 10.63 6.03
C HIS A 74 -5.34 11.77 7.01
N SER A 75 -5.88 11.46 8.20
CA SER A 75 -6.23 12.50 9.18
C SER A 75 -5.03 13.29 9.66
N MET A 76 -3.83 12.74 9.53
CA MET A 76 -2.60 13.42 9.97
C MET A 76 -2.14 14.52 9.02
N HIS A 77 -2.88 14.80 7.96
CA HIS A 77 -2.70 16.07 7.24
C HIS A 77 -2.92 17.25 8.18
N HIS A 78 -3.83 17.13 9.16
CA HIS A 78 -4.23 18.20 10.05
C HIS A 78 -4.25 17.82 11.53
N ALA A 79 -3.89 16.59 11.89
CA ALA A 79 -3.88 16.11 13.25
C ALA A 79 -2.52 15.49 13.59
N ALA A 80 -2.04 15.75 14.80
CA ALA A 80 -0.75 15.23 15.25
C ALA A 80 -0.82 13.74 15.66
N VAL A 81 -2.02 13.19 15.78
CA VAL A 81 -2.27 11.82 16.20
C VAL A 81 -3.24 11.16 15.22
N PRO A 82 -2.96 9.92 14.76
CA PRO A 82 -3.87 9.23 13.84
C PRO A 82 -5.10 8.69 14.58
N THR A 83 -6.11 8.31 13.81
CA THR A 83 -7.26 7.60 14.36
C THR A 83 -6.90 6.13 14.63
N ARG A 84 -7.68 5.47 15.49
CA ARG A 84 -7.51 4.03 15.75
C ARG A 84 -7.70 3.20 14.47
N ALA A 85 -8.64 3.60 13.63
CA ALA A 85 -8.88 2.92 12.36
C ALA A 85 -7.67 3.01 11.44
N GLU A 86 -7.01 4.17 11.39
CA GLU A 86 -5.80 4.36 10.60
C GLU A 86 -4.63 3.53 11.14
N VAL A 87 -4.47 3.47 12.46
CA VAL A 87 -3.45 2.62 13.10
C VAL A 87 -3.67 1.16 12.70
N THR A 88 -4.90 0.67 12.79
CA THR A 88 -5.24 -0.69 12.37
C THR A 88 -4.97 -0.92 10.89
N ASP A 89 -5.28 0.05 10.06
CA ASP A 89 -5.07 -0.04 8.61
C ASP A 89 -3.59 -0.22 8.26
N VAL A 90 -2.72 0.61 8.81
CA VAL A 90 -1.26 0.51 8.59
C VAL A 90 -0.74 -0.83 9.13
N TYR A 91 -1.16 -1.20 10.33
CA TYR A 91 -0.79 -2.48 10.93
C TYR A 91 -1.16 -3.66 10.03
N GLN A 92 -2.39 -3.70 9.55
CA GLN A 92 -2.86 -4.80 8.69
C GLN A 92 -2.14 -4.83 7.34
N ALA A 93 -1.84 -3.67 6.76
CA ALA A 93 -1.08 -3.62 5.52
C ALA A 93 0.31 -4.23 5.70
N ALA A 94 1.01 -3.87 6.77
CA ALA A 94 2.32 -4.46 7.08
C ALA A 94 2.20 -5.95 7.39
N ARG A 95 1.21 -6.34 8.18
CA ARG A 95 0.99 -7.73 8.56
C ARG A 95 0.66 -8.63 7.36
N SER A 96 0.03 -8.08 6.33
CA SER A 96 -0.28 -8.83 5.11
C SER A 96 0.97 -9.23 4.30
N GLY A 97 2.13 -8.75 4.70
CA GLY A 97 3.40 -9.05 4.07
C GLY A 97 3.85 -8.01 3.05
N ALA A 98 3.27 -6.81 3.09
CA ALA A 98 3.74 -5.72 2.22
C ALA A 98 5.22 -5.46 2.47
N ASP A 99 6.00 -5.39 1.40
CA ASP A 99 7.43 -5.12 1.50
C ASP A 99 7.68 -3.63 1.70
N TYR A 100 6.76 -2.81 1.23
CA TYR A 100 6.83 -1.35 1.32
C TYR A 100 5.48 -0.77 1.66
N LEU A 101 5.48 0.27 2.47
CA LEU A 101 4.31 1.11 2.74
C LEU A 101 4.69 2.55 2.39
N LEU A 102 3.77 3.31 1.84
CA LEU A 102 4.06 4.65 1.36
C LEU A 102 3.09 5.67 1.94
N LEU A 103 3.64 6.67 2.64
CA LEU A 103 2.92 7.92 2.92
C LEU A 103 3.05 8.85 1.72
N THR A 104 2.02 9.62 1.45
CA THR A 104 2.01 10.59 0.34
C THR A 104 1.74 11.99 0.86
N GLY A 105 0.50 12.48 0.79
CA GLY A 105 0.17 13.83 1.23
C GLY A 105 0.46 14.10 2.70
N GLU A 106 0.39 13.09 3.56
CA GLU A 106 0.64 13.21 4.99
C GLU A 106 2.04 13.79 5.29
N THR A 107 3.03 13.47 4.46
CA THR A 107 4.39 13.99 4.60
C THR A 107 4.71 15.10 3.62
N ALA A 108 4.08 15.12 2.45
CA ALA A 108 4.38 16.09 1.39
C ALA A 108 3.74 17.45 1.66
N VAL A 109 2.49 17.49 2.15
CA VAL A 109 1.72 18.71 2.35
C VAL A 109 1.04 18.79 3.71
N GLY A 110 1.13 17.75 4.53
CA GLY A 110 0.53 17.73 5.87
C GLY A 110 1.22 18.66 6.84
N GLU A 111 0.50 19.03 7.92
CA GLU A 111 1.03 19.89 8.97
C GLU A 111 1.97 19.18 9.92
N TYR A 112 1.93 17.85 9.98
CA TYR A 112 2.67 17.05 10.96
C TYR A 112 3.48 15.93 10.30
N PRO A 113 4.41 16.26 9.38
CA PRO A 113 5.13 15.22 8.62
C PRO A 113 6.02 14.34 9.50
N VAL A 114 6.66 14.89 10.51
CA VAL A 114 7.55 14.13 11.40
C VAL A 114 6.73 13.19 12.28
N GLU A 115 5.64 13.67 12.85
CA GLU A 115 4.74 12.86 13.67
C GLU A 115 4.11 11.75 12.83
N ALA A 116 3.68 12.07 11.61
CA ALA A 116 3.11 11.06 10.69
C ALA A 116 4.11 9.95 10.41
N MET A 117 5.35 10.28 10.07
CA MET A 117 6.38 9.28 9.82
C MET A 117 6.72 8.48 11.07
N THR A 118 6.73 9.11 12.24
CA THR A 118 7.02 8.43 13.51
C THR A 118 5.95 7.39 13.83
N TYR A 119 4.67 7.75 13.73
CA TYR A 119 3.58 6.79 13.93
C TYR A 119 3.63 5.69 12.88
N PHE A 120 3.81 6.07 11.62
CA PHE A 120 3.86 5.13 10.50
C PHE A 120 4.92 4.05 10.72
N ALA A 121 6.13 4.45 11.05
CA ALA A 121 7.26 3.53 11.26
C ALA A 121 7.01 2.58 12.44
N LYS A 122 6.47 3.10 13.54
CA LYS A 122 6.19 2.28 14.73
C LYS A 122 5.08 1.28 14.50
N ILE A 123 4.01 1.70 13.84
CA ILE A 123 2.87 0.81 13.54
C ILE A 123 3.31 -0.27 12.54
N ALA A 124 4.01 0.13 11.49
CA ALA A 124 4.49 -0.80 10.46
C ALA A 124 5.43 -1.84 11.07
N ALA A 125 6.33 -1.43 11.95
CA ALA A 125 7.25 -2.36 12.61
C ALA A 125 6.50 -3.46 13.38
N ASN A 126 5.42 -3.10 14.09
CA ASN A 126 4.60 -4.08 14.77
C ASN A 126 3.91 -5.03 13.80
N GLY A 127 3.37 -4.50 12.72
CA GLY A 127 2.72 -5.32 11.70
C GLY A 127 3.67 -6.31 11.05
N TRP A 128 4.88 -5.87 10.70
CA TRP A 128 5.90 -6.74 10.13
C TRP A 128 6.40 -7.78 11.12
N ALA A 129 6.54 -7.43 12.40
CA ALA A 129 6.93 -8.38 13.43
C ALA A 129 5.89 -9.49 13.61
N ASP A 130 4.62 -9.18 13.41
CA ASP A 130 3.50 -10.11 13.57
C ASP A 130 3.10 -10.80 12.25
N ALA A 131 3.77 -10.50 11.14
CA ALA A 131 3.48 -11.10 9.83
C ALA A 131 3.80 -12.60 9.85
N GLU A 132 2.95 -13.37 9.18
CA GLU A 132 3.10 -14.82 9.08
C GLU A 132 3.86 -15.25 7.83
#